data_f959b14aa0c613b0d96881f35537d4d7
#
_entry.id   f959b14aa0c613b0d96881f35537d4d7
#
_cell.length_a   1.000
_cell.length_b   1.000
_cell.length_c   1.000
_cell.angle_alpha   90.00
_cell.angle_beta   90.00
_cell.angle_gamma   90.00
#
_symmetry.space_group_name_H-M   'P 1'
#
loop_
_entity.id
_entity.type
_entity.pdbx_description
1 polymer ?
#
loop_
_entity_poly.entity_id
_entity_poly.type
_entity_poly.pdbx_seq_one_letter_code
_entity_poly.pdbx_strand_id
1 'polypeptide(L)'
;MRIALITSNEIRHIFFRRMVNTFQKSSVVFCLCETTDNSHYNQVLNKEDSTTAEKNHFIQRENTEKDFFQVFVENSEEAKNTHFVNKGAINSDRILQDKLYQSKPDIIVSYGSSIIKDNIINKFPGKFLNIHLGLSPYYKGAGTNLWPLVNNEPEYLGITYMYIDA
;
A
#
# COMPACT_ATOMS: atom_id res chain seq x y z
N MET A 1 -10.73 15.82 10.58
CA MET A 1 -9.68 14.78 10.73
C MET A 1 -8.68 14.97 9.59
N ARG A 2 -7.39 15.02 9.89
CA ARG A 2 -6.28 15.20 8.93
C ARG A 2 -5.66 13.85 8.63
N ILE A 3 -5.68 13.43 7.38
CA ILE A 3 -5.27 12.08 6.95
C ILE A 3 -3.95 12.20 6.18
N ALA A 4 -2.95 11.42 6.54
CA ALA A 4 -1.79 11.16 5.71
C ALA A 4 -1.88 9.75 5.11
N LEU A 5 -1.50 9.60 3.85
CA LEU A 5 -1.50 8.32 3.14
C LEU A 5 -0.08 7.95 2.72
N ILE A 6 0.32 6.71 2.94
CA ILE A 6 1.59 6.14 2.47
C ILE A 6 1.27 4.85 1.73
N THR A 7 1.48 4.85 0.42
CA THR A 7 1.07 3.75 -0.46
C THR A 7 2.15 3.43 -1.49
N SER A 8 1.96 2.37 -2.27
CA SER A 8 2.75 2.11 -3.48
C SER A 8 1.98 2.46 -4.76
N ASN A 9 2.53 2.14 -5.92
CA ASN A 9 1.99 2.47 -7.24
C ASN A 9 1.27 1.29 -7.94
N GLU A 10 0.95 0.20 -7.24
CA GLU A 10 0.11 -0.85 -7.82
C GLU A 10 -1.35 -0.37 -7.91
N ILE A 11 -2.08 -0.82 -8.92
CA ILE A 11 -3.41 -0.26 -9.26
C ILE A 11 -4.40 -0.25 -8.09
N ARG A 12 -4.42 -1.30 -7.25
CA ARG A 12 -5.26 -1.35 -6.04
C ARG A 12 -4.88 -0.30 -5.00
N HIS A 13 -3.57 0.07 -4.92
CA HIS A 13 -3.09 1.12 -4.01
C HIS A 13 -3.38 2.52 -4.57
N ILE A 14 -3.31 2.67 -5.90
CA ILE A 14 -3.75 3.90 -6.58
C ILE A 14 -5.26 4.09 -6.37
N PHE A 15 -6.04 3.02 -6.58
CA PHE A 15 -7.48 3.03 -6.32
C PHE A 15 -7.79 3.48 -4.89
N PHE A 16 -7.17 2.84 -3.89
CA PHE A 16 -7.36 3.19 -2.48
C PHE A 16 -7.06 4.67 -2.23
N ARG A 17 -5.89 5.14 -2.65
CA ARG A 17 -5.44 6.51 -2.44
C ARG A 17 -6.36 7.55 -3.09
N ARG A 18 -6.78 7.31 -4.33
CA ARG A 18 -7.69 8.19 -5.06
C ARG A 18 -9.11 8.13 -4.51
N MET A 19 -9.57 6.96 -4.08
CA MET A 19 -10.85 6.81 -3.40
C MET A 19 -10.91 7.66 -2.13
N VAL A 20 -9.89 7.55 -1.26
CA VAL A 20 -9.82 8.40 -0.05
C VAL A 20 -9.78 9.88 -0.43
N ASN A 21 -9.02 10.27 -1.45
CA ASN A 21 -8.99 11.66 -1.92
C ASN A 21 -10.35 12.12 -2.44
N THR A 22 -11.07 11.28 -3.16
CA THR A 22 -12.39 11.62 -3.72
C THR A 22 -13.42 11.88 -2.62
N PHE A 23 -13.49 11.02 -1.63
CA PHE A 23 -14.50 11.11 -0.57
C PHE A 23 -14.08 11.97 0.63
N GLN A 24 -12.78 12.23 0.79
CA GLN A 24 -12.21 12.96 1.93
C GLN A 24 -11.21 14.05 1.48
N LYS A 25 -11.46 14.68 0.34
CA LYS A 25 -10.53 15.61 -0.35
C LYS A 25 -9.93 16.69 0.57
N SER A 26 -10.74 17.28 1.42
CA SER A 26 -10.30 18.34 2.37
C SER A 26 -9.52 17.79 3.55
N SER A 27 -9.54 16.48 3.77
CA SER A 27 -8.91 15.81 4.90
C SER A 27 -7.53 15.23 4.58
N VAL A 28 -7.23 14.96 3.30
CA VAL A 28 -5.91 14.44 2.89
C VAL A 28 -4.88 15.56 2.92
N VAL A 29 -4.03 15.56 3.93
CA VAL A 29 -3.03 16.61 4.17
C VAL A 29 -1.63 16.27 3.70
N PHE A 30 -1.35 14.98 3.51
CA PHE A 30 -0.10 14.46 2.98
C PHE A 30 -0.39 13.13 2.26
N CYS A 31 0.24 12.94 1.14
CA CYS A 31 0.13 11.69 0.40
C CYS A 31 1.52 11.30 -0.15
N LEU A 32 1.93 10.07 0.05
CA LEU A 32 3.16 9.52 -0.48
C LEU A 32 2.86 8.26 -1.29
N CYS A 33 3.39 8.22 -2.50
CA CYS A 33 3.35 7.06 -3.38
C CYS A 33 4.76 6.55 -3.61
N GLU A 34 5.07 5.39 -3.07
CA GLU A 34 6.32 4.70 -3.38
C GLU A 34 6.23 4.08 -4.77
N THR A 35 7.14 4.46 -5.65
CA THR A 35 7.26 3.92 -7.00
C THR A 35 8.44 2.96 -7.09
N THR A 36 8.31 1.97 -7.93
CA THR A 36 9.40 1.08 -8.29
C THR A 36 9.31 0.78 -9.78
N ASP A 37 10.43 0.91 -10.48
CA ASP A 37 10.53 0.56 -11.90
C ASP A 37 10.50 -0.96 -12.10
N ASN A 38 10.80 -1.71 -11.04
CA ASN A 38 10.83 -3.15 -11.04
C ASN A 38 9.74 -3.71 -10.11
N SER A 39 8.48 -3.65 -10.56
CA SER A 39 7.37 -4.25 -9.83
C SER A 39 7.59 -5.75 -9.61
N HIS A 40 7.00 -6.31 -8.57
CA HIS A 40 7.09 -7.76 -8.32
C HIS A 40 6.55 -8.58 -9.49
N TYR A 41 5.55 -8.06 -10.20
CA TYR A 41 5.03 -8.60 -11.44
C TYR A 41 6.13 -8.74 -12.50
N ASN A 42 6.85 -7.65 -12.80
CA ASN A 42 7.94 -7.66 -13.78
C ASN A 42 9.09 -8.57 -13.34
N GLN A 43 9.40 -8.61 -12.03
CA GLN A 43 10.43 -9.51 -11.50
C GLN A 43 10.08 -10.97 -11.77
N VAL A 44 8.84 -11.39 -11.49
CA VAL A 44 8.42 -12.79 -11.73
C VAL A 44 8.36 -13.13 -13.21
N LEU A 45 7.86 -12.22 -14.06
CA LEU A 45 7.78 -12.48 -15.51
C LEU A 45 9.16 -12.62 -16.16
N ASN A 46 10.14 -11.84 -15.70
CA ASN A 46 11.49 -11.81 -16.27
C ASN A 46 12.47 -12.79 -15.62
N LYS A 47 12.08 -13.43 -14.53
CA LYS A 47 12.93 -14.39 -13.83
C LYS A 47 12.94 -15.73 -14.59
N GLU A 48 14.13 -16.23 -14.93
CA GLU A 48 14.30 -17.43 -15.76
C GLU A 48 13.71 -18.70 -15.11
N ASP A 49 13.84 -18.81 -13.79
CA ASP A 49 13.39 -19.97 -13.01
C ASP A 49 11.93 -19.85 -12.50
N SER A 50 11.21 -18.78 -12.87
CA SER A 50 9.78 -18.69 -12.54
C SER A 50 8.97 -19.73 -13.28
N THR A 51 8.16 -20.48 -12.56
CA THR A 51 7.28 -21.48 -13.14
C THR A 51 6.16 -20.85 -13.98
N THR A 52 5.60 -21.63 -14.90
CA THR A 52 4.43 -21.22 -15.70
C THR A 52 3.25 -20.87 -14.79
N ALA A 53 3.05 -21.59 -13.68
CA ALA A 53 1.99 -21.35 -12.73
C ALA A 53 2.15 -19.99 -12.03
N GLU A 54 3.36 -19.65 -11.58
CA GLU A 54 3.66 -18.35 -10.99
C GLU A 54 3.40 -17.20 -11.97
N LYS A 55 3.91 -17.31 -13.20
CA LYS A 55 3.70 -16.31 -14.24
C LYS A 55 2.21 -16.10 -14.52
N ASN A 56 1.47 -17.20 -14.71
CA ASN A 56 0.02 -17.14 -14.94
C ASN A 56 -0.73 -16.51 -13.75
N HIS A 57 -0.37 -16.85 -12.52
CA HIS A 57 -0.96 -16.23 -11.33
C HIS A 57 -0.82 -14.70 -11.34
N PHE A 58 0.40 -14.19 -11.60
CA PHE A 58 0.63 -12.74 -11.62
C PHE A 58 -0.08 -12.05 -12.80
N ILE A 59 -0.14 -12.69 -13.98
CA ILE A 59 -0.87 -12.16 -15.14
C ILE A 59 -2.38 -12.05 -14.81
N GLN A 60 -2.96 -13.13 -14.29
CA GLN A 60 -4.39 -13.16 -13.94
C GLN A 60 -4.72 -12.13 -12.84
N ARG A 61 -3.86 -12.03 -11.83
CA ARG A 61 -4.03 -11.04 -10.77
C ARG A 61 -4.02 -9.61 -11.33
N GLU A 62 -3.05 -9.27 -12.19
CA GLU A 62 -2.97 -7.93 -12.76
C GLU A 62 -4.17 -7.61 -13.64
N ASN A 63 -4.61 -8.55 -14.47
CA ASN A 63 -5.81 -8.37 -15.30
C ASN A 63 -7.04 -8.17 -14.43
N THR A 64 -7.25 -9.01 -13.42
CA THR A 64 -8.37 -8.88 -12.48
C THR A 64 -8.35 -7.54 -11.74
N GLU A 65 -7.18 -7.11 -11.23
CA GLU A 65 -7.07 -5.81 -10.56
C GLU A 65 -7.39 -4.64 -11.51
N LYS A 66 -6.99 -4.73 -12.79
CA LYS A 66 -7.36 -3.75 -13.82
C LYS A 66 -8.87 -3.74 -14.06
N ASP A 67 -9.48 -4.89 -14.25
CA ASP A 67 -10.91 -5.01 -14.49
C ASP A 67 -11.75 -4.37 -13.37
N PHE A 68 -11.29 -4.51 -12.11
CA PHE A 68 -12.01 -3.94 -10.96
C PHE A 68 -11.72 -2.46 -10.71
N PHE A 69 -10.50 -2.00 -10.92
CA PHE A 69 -10.06 -0.69 -10.41
C PHE A 69 -9.78 0.35 -11.48
N GLN A 70 -9.48 -0.07 -12.72
CA GLN A 70 -8.98 0.84 -13.75
C GLN A 70 -9.95 1.97 -14.07
N VAL A 71 -11.23 1.67 -14.25
CA VAL A 71 -12.24 2.67 -14.58
C VAL A 71 -12.31 3.79 -13.53
N PHE A 72 -12.27 3.42 -12.25
CA PHE A 72 -12.24 4.42 -11.18
C PHE A 72 -10.93 5.21 -11.18
N VAL A 73 -9.80 4.54 -11.34
CA VAL A 73 -8.47 5.17 -11.36
C VAL A 73 -8.36 6.19 -12.49
N GLU A 74 -8.83 5.86 -13.70
CA GLU A 74 -8.79 6.76 -14.85
C GLU A 74 -9.69 7.98 -14.70
N ASN A 75 -10.80 7.86 -13.96
CA ASN A 75 -11.79 8.91 -13.75
C ASN A 75 -11.67 9.64 -12.40
N SER A 76 -10.59 9.43 -11.67
CA SER A 76 -10.33 10.05 -10.37
C SER A 76 -8.98 10.76 -10.33
N GLU A 77 -8.84 11.73 -9.43
CA GLU A 77 -7.65 12.56 -9.31
C GLU A 77 -6.78 12.14 -8.11
N GLU A 78 -5.48 12.29 -8.27
CA GLU A 78 -4.54 12.25 -7.15
C GLU A 78 -4.76 13.42 -6.20
N ALA A 79 -4.43 13.23 -4.93
CA ALA A 79 -4.34 14.35 -4.01
C ALA A 79 -3.25 15.32 -4.47
N LYS A 80 -3.54 16.64 -4.41
CA LYS A 80 -2.63 17.70 -4.90
C LYS A 80 -1.25 17.67 -4.25
N ASN A 81 -1.15 17.13 -3.05
CA ASN A 81 0.07 17.01 -2.24
C ASN A 81 0.67 15.60 -2.28
N THR A 82 0.43 14.84 -3.34
CA THR A 82 1.03 13.51 -3.54
C THR A 82 2.49 13.63 -3.95
N HIS A 83 3.35 13.00 -3.16
CA HIS A 83 4.79 12.87 -3.42
C HIS A 83 5.08 11.49 -4.01
N PHE A 84 5.57 11.44 -5.25
CA PHE A 84 6.04 10.21 -5.89
C PHE A 84 7.53 10.04 -5.59
N VAL A 85 7.89 8.93 -4.97
CA VAL A 85 9.24 8.70 -4.46
C VAL A 85 9.68 7.25 -4.64
N ASN A 86 10.96 7.00 -4.60
CA ASN A 86 11.50 5.64 -4.62
C ASN A 86 11.10 4.88 -3.35
N LYS A 87 10.96 3.57 -3.48
CA LYS A 87 10.61 2.66 -2.38
C LYS A 87 11.54 2.87 -1.18
N GLY A 88 10.95 3.08 0.00
CA GLY A 88 11.68 3.29 1.26
C GLY A 88 12.21 4.70 1.48
N ALA A 89 12.00 5.64 0.55
CA ALA A 89 12.52 7.00 0.66
C ALA A 89 12.07 7.72 1.94
N ILE A 90 10.87 7.44 2.45
CA ILE A 90 10.38 8.06 3.69
C ILE A 90 11.33 7.81 4.88
N ASN A 91 12.08 6.72 4.90
CA ASN A 91 12.98 6.37 5.99
C ASN A 91 14.31 7.14 5.96
N SER A 92 14.69 7.74 4.83
CA SER A 92 16.00 8.40 4.62
C SER A 92 15.90 9.85 4.17
N ASP A 93 14.80 10.23 3.50
CA ASP A 93 14.62 11.60 2.99
C ASP A 93 14.05 12.51 4.06
N ARG A 94 14.91 13.39 4.60
CA ARG A 94 14.54 14.36 5.64
C ARG A 94 13.50 15.36 5.17
N ILE A 95 13.52 15.76 3.91
CA ILE A 95 12.55 16.73 3.37
C ILE A 95 11.15 16.12 3.36
N LEU A 96 11.02 14.85 2.99
CA LEU A 96 9.74 14.14 3.06
C LEU A 96 9.26 13.98 4.50
N GLN A 97 10.15 13.61 5.40
CA GLN A 97 9.84 13.50 6.82
C GLN A 97 9.34 14.83 7.39
N ASP A 98 10.03 15.93 7.09
CA ASP A 98 9.63 17.27 7.53
C ASP A 98 8.26 17.68 6.98
N LYS A 99 7.97 17.38 5.71
CA LYS A 99 6.64 17.61 5.12
C LYS A 99 5.55 16.79 5.83
N LEU A 100 5.82 15.53 6.12
CA LEU A 100 4.89 14.69 6.89
C LEU A 100 4.65 15.29 8.29
N TYR A 101 5.70 15.73 9.00
CA TYR A 101 5.59 16.35 10.32
C TYR A 101 4.80 17.66 10.28
N GLN A 102 5.09 18.53 9.32
CA GLN A 102 4.41 19.81 9.15
C GLN A 102 2.94 19.64 8.75
N SER A 103 2.61 18.53 8.10
CA SER A 103 1.22 18.22 7.74
C SER A 103 0.34 17.90 8.96
N LYS A 104 0.92 17.62 10.15
CA LYS A 104 0.23 17.36 11.42
C LYS A 104 -0.98 16.44 11.26
N PRO A 105 -0.80 15.20 10.78
CA PRO A 105 -1.92 14.28 10.59
C PRO A 105 -2.51 13.83 11.93
N ASP A 106 -3.81 13.59 11.95
CA ASP A 106 -4.48 12.90 13.06
C ASP A 106 -4.30 11.39 12.94
N ILE A 107 -4.26 10.89 11.70
CA ILE A 107 -4.04 9.48 11.36
C ILE A 107 -3.14 9.37 10.12
N ILE A 108 -2.27 8.37 10.11
CA ILE A 108 -1.43 8.00 8.98
C ILE A 108 -1.82 6.59 8.57
N VAL A 109 -2.32 6.44 7.35
CA VAL A 109 -2.73 5.12 6.82
C VAL A 109 -1.68 4.63 5.83
N SER A 110 -1.10 3.46 6.10
CA SER A 110 -0.19 2.77 5.20
C SER A 110 -0.87 1.58 4.52
N TYR A 111 -0.71 1.47 3.21
CA TYR A 111 -1.19 0.33 2.43
C TYR A 111 -0.23 0.00 1.29
N GLY A 112 0.40 -1.17 1.37
CA GLY A 112 1.35 -1.64 0.36
C GLY A 112 2.66 -0.85 0.31
N SER A 113 2.97 -0.06 1.32
CA SER A 113 4.24 0.66 1.45
C SER A 113 5.38 -0.27 1.88
N SER A 114 6.61 0.22 1.77
CA SER A 114 7.76 -0.38 2.42
C SER A 114 7.64 -0.31 3.95
N ILE A 115 8.50 -1.05 4.65
CA ILE A 115 8.59 -0.99 6.12
C ILE A 115 8.94 0.44 6.54
N ILE A 116 8.12 1.01 7.41
CA ILE A 116 8.34 2.32 8.03
C ILE A 116 9.13 2.08 9.32
N LYS A 117 10.23 2.81 9.48
CA LYS A 117 11.14 2.61 10.61
C LYS A 117 10.71 3.37 11.87
N ASP A 118 11.18 2.91 13.01
CA ASP A 118 10.87 3.41 14.35
C ASP A 118 11.10 4.91 14.52
N ASN A 119 12.13 5.46 13.86
CA ASN A 119 12.42 6.90 13.93
C ASN A 119 11.28 7.79 13.37
N ILE A 120 10.41 7.22 12.54
CA ILE A 120 9.22 7.90 12.03
C ILE A 120 8.03 7.55 12.90
N ILE A 121 7.81 6.26 13.19
CA ILE A 121 6.68 5.77 13.97
C ILE A 121 6.64 6.46 15.34
N ASN A 122 7.78 6.57 16.03
CA ASN A 122 7.91 7.18 17.35
C ASN A 122 7.54 8.68 17.40
N LYS A 123 7.51 9.36 16.23
CA LYS A 123 7.07 10.77 16.16
C LYS A 123 5.56 10.92 16.03
N PHE A 124 4.85 9.82 15.81
CA PHE A 124 3.41 9.80 15.65
C PHE A 124 2.78 8.66 16.47
N PRO A 125 3.01 8.60 17.79
CA PRO A 125 2.54 7.50 18.62
C PRO A 125 1.03 7.33 18.49
N GLY A 126 0.58 6.08 18.27
CA GLY A 126 -0.82 5.71 18.15
C GLY A 126 -1.54 6.25 16.90
N LYS A 127 -0.81 6.80 15.91
CA LYS A 127 -1.43 7.39 14.71
C LYS A 127 -1.24 6.56 13.44
N PHE A 128 -0.34 5.59 13.43
CA PHE A 128 -0.13 4.72 12.27
C PHE A 128 -1.13 3.58 12.23
N LEU A 129 -1.95 3.54 11.19
CA LEU A 129 -2.85 2.45 10.85
C LEU A 129 -2.33 1.75 9.58
N ASN A 130 -2.05 0.46 9.66
CA ASN A 130 -1.69 -0.33 8.49
C ASN A 130 -2.87 -1.15 8.00
N ILE A 131 -3.08 -1.14 6.68
CA ILE A 131 -3.98 -2.05 6.00
C ILE A 131 -3.16 -3.22 5.49
N HIS A 132 -3.40 -4.40 6.04
CA HIS A 132 -2.72 -5.63 5.67
C HIS A 132 -3.70 -6.62 5.02
N LEU A 133 -3.38 -7.07 3.81
CA LEU A 133 -4.15 -8.13 3.14
C LEU A 133 -3.74 -9.47 3.76
N GLY A 134 -4.53 -9.93 4.71
CA GLY A 134 -4.31 -11.16 5.46
C GLY A 134 -4.94 -11.07 6.83
N LEU A 135 -5.47 -12.18 7.30
CA LEU A 135 -6.11 -12.24 8.62
C LEU A 135 -5.04 -12.55 9.67
N SER A 136 -4.58 -11.50 10.39
CA SER A 136 -3.65 -11.69 11.52
C SER A 136 -4.41 -12.26 12.74
N PRO A 137 -3.78 -13.12 13.55
CA PRO A 137 -2.37 -13.52 13.51
C PRO A 137 -2.07 -14.72 12.60
N TYR A 138 -3.05 -15.29 11.93
CA TYR A 138 -2.96 -16.55 11.20
C TYR A 138 -2.05 -16.43 9.97
N TYR A 139 -2.27 -15.42 9.15
CA TYR A 139 -1.50 -15.21 7.93
C TYR A 139 -0.82 -13.84 7.95
N LYS A 140 0.53 -13.85 7.97
CA LYS A 140 1.41 -12.67 8.01
C LYS A 140 2.38 -12.69 6.82
N GLY A 141 2.89 -11.53 6.43
CA GLY A 141 3.89 -11.39 5.36
C GLY A 141 3.28 -11.20 3.99
N ALA A 142 3.82 -11.82 2.95
CA ALA A 142 3.38 -11.67 1.56
C ALA A 142 2.44 -12.81 1.12
N GLY A 143 1.55 -12.53 0.16
CA GLY A 143 0.65 -13.52 -0.41
C GLY A 143 -0.43 -14.03 0.56
N THR A 144 -0.72 -13.28 1.59
CA THR A 144 -1.52 -13.71 2.74
C THR A 144 -2.99 -14.04 2.43
N ASN A 145 -3.53 -13.61 1.29
CA ASN A 145 -4.84 -14.06 0.82
C ASN A 145 -4.76 -15.21 -0.21
N LEU A 146 -3.55 -15.61 -0.63
CA LEU A 146 -3.35 -16.80 -1.45
C LEU A 146 -3.16 -18.05 -0.59
N TRP A 147 -2.32 -17.97 0.44
CA TRP A 147 -1.96 -19.11 1.26
C TRP A 147 -3.13 -19.79 1.97
N PRO A 148 -4.17 -19.09 2.47
CA PRO A 148 -5.37 -19.75 2.98
C PRO A 148 -6.03 -20.68 1.96
N LEU A 149 -6.08 -20.27 0.69
CA LEU A 149 -6.65 -21.10 -0.36
C LEU A 149 -5.76 -22.30 -0.68
N VAL A 150 -4.43 -22.11 -0.73
CA VAL A 150 -3.47 -23.20 -0.95
C VAL A 150 -3.56 -24.24 0.17
N ASN A 151 -3.73 -23.79 1.41
CA ASN A 151 -3.84 -24.64 2.59
C ASN A 151 -5.26 -25.22 2.81
N ASN A 152 -6.22 -24.89 1.94
CA ASN A 152 -7.64 -25.26 2.09
C ASN A 152 -8.27 -24.75 3.40
N GLU A 153 -7.95 -23.50 3.74
CA GLU A 153 -8.41 -22.76 4.93
C GLU A 153 -9.08 -21.43 4.53
N PRO A 154 -10.14 -21.45 3.67
CA PRO A 154 -10.76 -20.23 3.14
C PRO A 154 -11.36 -19.32 4.22
N GLU A 155 -11.66 -19.83 5.41
CA GLU A 155 -12.15 -19.08 6.56
C GLU A 155 -11.14 -18.05 7.07
N TYR A 156 -9.84 -18.17 6.72
CA TYR A 156 -8.82 -17.21 7.07
C TYR A 156 -8.54 -16.16 5.97
N LEU A 157 -9.36 -16.11 4.93
CA LEU A 157 -9.34 -14.98 3.98
C LEU A 157 -9.83 -13.72 4.66
N GLY A 158 -9.04 -12.64 4.56
CA GLY A 158 -9.46 -11.40 5.20
C GLY A 158 -8.46 -10.27 5.10
N ILE A 159 -8.81 -9.17 5.77
CA ILE A 159 -8.01 -7.95 5.86
C ILE A 159 -7.86 -7.61 7.34
N THR A 160 -6.66 -7.22 7.73
CA THR A 160 -6.39 -6.72 9.08
C THR A 160 -6.11 -5.22 9.03
N TYR A 161 -6.81 -4.48 9.87
CA TYR A 161 -6.50 -3.10 10.20
C TYR A 161 -5.78 -3.09 11.55
N MET A 162 -4.52 -2.70 11.56
CA MET A 162 -3.73 -2.71 12.79
C MET A 162 -3.01 -1.39 13.00
N TYR A 163 -2.94 -0.94 14.25
CA TYR A 163 -2.00 0.09 14.62
C TYR A 163 -0.58 -0.45 14.61
N ILE A 164 0.35 0.36 14.12
CA ILE A 164 1.78 0.06 14.15
C ILE A 164 2.41 0.87 15.28
N ASP A 165 3.05 0.17 16.18
CA ASP A 165 3.89 0.74 17.23
C ASP A 165 5.35 0.31 17.01
N ALA A 166 6.31 1.10 17.53
CA ALA A 166 7.75 0.83 17.44
C ALA A 166 8.22 -0.16 18.49
#